data_a2a3be7463deb707c49d0a6e9ea477b9
#
_entry.id   a2a3be7463deb707c49d0a6e9ea477b9
#
_cell.length_a   1.000
_cell.length_b   1.000
_cell.length_c   1.000
_cell.angle_alpha   90.00
_cell.angle_beta   90.00
_cell.angle_gamma   90.00
#
_symmetry.space_group_name_H-M   'P 1'
#
loop_
_entity.id
_entity.type
_entity.pdbx_description
1 polymer ?
#
loop_
_entity_poly.entity_id
_entity_poly.type
_entity_poly.pdbx_seq_one_letter_code
_entity_poly.pdbx_strand_id
1 'polypeptide(L)'
;MIDEKRKKGAKKNFDSYLQEGLLKKEHNNLAKEKYIENAQLSLNVANELMQSKLKPHLWVIVTSYYSMFYIANAVLLHIGYKTQDKITHKVTNDALIVLIVGRLKKELFESYEMIQQEALEIANTRAENLVESYSLELDKRSRFQYNMLESTKEQKAKTSLKRATEFVFEMRKLLK
;
A
#
# COMPACT_ATOMS: atom_id res chain seq x y z
N MET A 1 -13.10 -2.90 9.50
CA MET A 1 -14.39 -2.33 8.99
C MET A 1 -14.35 -0.82 9.13
N ILE A 2 -14.63 -0.08 8.04
CA ILE A 2 -14.69 1.39 8.10
C ILE A 2 -16.02 1.77 8.75
N ASP A 3 -15.97 2.07 10.04
CA ASP A 3 -17.08 2.58 10.81
C ASP A 3 -17.09 4.13 10.82
N GLU A 4 -18.13 4.72 11.41
CA GLU A 4 -18.26 6.17 11.51
C GLU A 4 -17.15 6.80 12.36
N LYS A 5 -16.63 6.08 13.36
CA LYS A 5 -15.49 6.55 14.18
C LYS A 5 -14.23 6.68 13.31
N ARG A 6 -13.94 5.68 12.46
CA ARG A 6 -12.80 5.70 11.54
C ARG A 6 -12.92 6.81 10.50
N LYS A 7 -14.12 7.03 9.94
CA LYS A 7 -14.38 8.14 9.01
C LYS A 7 -14.17 9.52 9.67
N LYS A 8 -14.70 9.71 10.87
CA LYS A 8 -14.49 10.96 11.64
C LYS A 8 -13.01 11.18 11.94
N GLY A 9 -12.28 10.14 12.35
CA GLY A 9 -10.85 10.20 12.57
C GLY A 9 -10.07 10.57 11.31
N ALA A 10 -10.37 9.91 10.19
CA ALA A 10 -9.75 10.22 8.90
C ALA A 10 -10.03 11.66 8.44
N LYS A 11 -11.27 12.16 8.64
CA LYS A 11 -11.61 13.54 8.31
C LYS A 11 -10.82 14.55 9.14
N LYS A 12 -10.70 14.34 10.46
CA LYS A 12 -9.88 15.19 11.34
C LYS A 12 -8.41 15.20 10.89
N ASN A 13 -7.86 14.03 10.62
CA ASN A 13 -6.47 13.90 10.14
C ASN A 13 -6.29 14.58 8.78
N PHE A 14 -7.22 14.41 7.85
CA PHE A 14 -7.20 15.04 6.53
C PHE A 14 -7.11 16.56 6.62
N ASP A 15 -7.93 17.17 7.48
CA ASP A 15 -7.92 18.61 7.69
C ASP A 15 -6.58 19.09 8.32
N SER A 16 -6.02 18.33 9.27
CA SER A 16 -4.67 18.57 9.85
C SER A 16 -3.58 18.47 8.78
N TYR A 17 -3.61 17.43 7.92
CA TYR A 17 -2.61 17.26 6.86
C TYR A 17 -2.60 18.41 5.85
N LEU A 18 -3.76 19.00 5.56
CA LEU A 18 -3.82 20.20 4.71
C LEU A 18 -3.17 21.41 5.40
N GLN A 19 -3.40 21.59 6.70
CA GLN A 19 -2.81 22.69 7.49
C GLN A 19 -1.29 22.52 7.65
N GLU A 20 -0.82 21.30 7.87
CA GLU A 20 0.59 20.96 8.06
C GLU A 20 1.37 20.84 6.74
N GLY A 21 0.70 20.94 5.59
CA GLY A 21 1.30 20.80 4.27
C GLY A 21 1.74 19.36 3.91
N LEU A 22 1.28 18.35 4.66
CA LEU A 22 1.49 16.93 4.36
C LEU A 22 0.61 16.43 3.21
N LEU A 23 -0.50 17.12 2.98
CA LEU A 23 -1.39 16.98 1.84
C LEU A 23 -1.59 18.36 1.22
N LYS A 24 -1.41 18.50 -0.08
CA LYS A 24 -1.54 19.77 -0.80
C LYS A 24 -2.56 19.66 -1.91
N LYS A 25 -3.26 20.78 -2.19
CA LYS A 25 -4.03 20.93 -3.41
C LYS A 25 -3.05 21.16 -4.57
N GLU A 26 -2.94 20.22 -5.47
CA GLU A 26 -2.01 20.27 -6.61
C GLU A 26 -2.56 19.44 -7.76
N HIS A 27 -2.50 19.99 -8.97
CA HIS A 27 -2.72 19.26 -10.21
C HIS A 27 -1.36 19.09 -10.92
N ASN A 28 -0.93 17.85 -11.10
CA ASN A 28 0.34 17.54 -11.76
C ASN A 28 0.15 16.30 -12.65
N ASN A 29 -0.12 16.54 -13.92
CA ASN A 29 -0.37 15.46 -14.87
C ASN A 29 0.85 14.56 -15.08
N LEU A 30 2.07 15.12 -15.10
CA LEU A 30 3.28 14.32 -15.26
C LEU A 30 3.46 13.34 -14.06
N ALA A 31 3.30 13.85 -12.85
CA ALA A 31 3.37 12.99 -11.65
C ALA A 31 2.25 11.95 -11.62
N LYS A 32 1.03 12.33 -12.04
CA LYS A 32 -0.10 11.40 -12.15
C LYS A 32 0.22 10.24 -13.10
N GLU A 33 0.68 10.54 -14.32
CA GLU A 33 1.06 9.50 -15.29
C GLU A 33 2.18 8.62 -14.75
N LYS A 34 3.17 9.20 -14.06
CA LYS A 34 4.25 8.44 -13.45
C LYS A 34 3.75 7.49 -12.36
N TYR A 35 2.77 7.90 -11.55
CA TYR A 35 2.12 7.00 -10.60
C TYR A 35 1.35 5.87 -11.28
N ILE A 36 0.67 6.14 -12.40
CA ILE A 36 -0.03 5.10 -13.19
C ILE A 36 0.97 4.07 -13.75
N GLU A 37 2.08 4.55 -14.32
CA GLU A 37 3.17 3.68 -14.80
C GLU A 37 3.75 2.82 -13.67
N ASN A 38 4.08 3.43 -12.53
CA ASN A 38 4.64 2.73 -11.38
C ASN A 38 3.65 1.70 -10.81
N ALA A 39 2.34 2.00 -10.80
CA ALA A 39 1.32 1.05 -10.39
C ALA A 39 1.31 -0.19 -11.30
N GLN A 40 1.36 0.01 -12.62
CA GLN A 40 1.41 -1.09 -13.58
C GLN A 40 2.72 -1.88 -13.48
N LEU A 41 3.85 -1.18 -13.37
CA LEU A 41 5.15 -1.82 -13.22
C LEU A 41 5.19 -2.70 -11.97
N SER A 42 4.75 -2.16 -10.83
CA SER A 42 4.70 -2.92 -9.57
C SER A 42 3.80 -4.16 -9.67
N LEU A 43 2.67 -4.04 -10.37
CA LEU A 43 1.77 -5.18 -10.58
C LEU A 43 2.40 -6.24 -11.49
N ASN A 44 3.10 -5.83 -12.54
CA ASN A 44 3.82 -6.74 -13.43
C ASN A 44 4.94 -7.47 -12.66
N VAL A 45 5.73 -6.74 -11.86
CA VAL A 45 6.77 -7.33 -11.00
C VAL A 45 6.17 -8.34 -10.02
N ALA A 46 5.02 -8.04 -9.40
CA ALA A 46 4.36 -8.97 -8.50
C ALA A 46 3.95 -10.27 -9.21
N ASN A 47 3.47 -10.18 -10.46
CA ASN A 47 3.14 -11.36 -11.28
C ASN A 47 4.39 -12.19 -11.61
N GLU A 48 5.49 -11.55 -12.03
CA GLU A 48 6.76 -12.24 -12.32
C GLU A 48 7.31 -12.96 -11.08
N LEU A 49 7.32 -12.26 -9.93
CA LEU A 49 7.75 -12.84 -8.67
C LEU A 49 6.88 -14.03 -8.25
N MET A 50 5.57 -13.98 -8.51
CA MET A 50 4.66 -15.08 -8.19
C MET A 50 4.96 -16.34 -9.00
N GLN A 51 5.45 -16.20 -10.24
CA GLN A 51 5.83 -17.29 -11.12
C GLN A 51 7.28 -17.77 -10.92
N SER A 52 8.07 -17.04 -10.12
CA SER A 52 9.50 -17.33 -9.91
C SER A 52 9.73 -18.67 -9.20
N LYS A 53 10.71 -19.43 -9.69
CA LYS A 53 11.18 -20.66 -9.02
C LYS A 53 11.80 -20.39 -7.64
N LEU A 54 12.22 -19.15 -7.35
CA LEU A 54 12.77 -18.74 -6.07
C LEU A 54 11.70 -18.58 -4.97
N LYS A 55 10.41 -18.64 -5.34
CA LYS A 55 9.25 -18.51 -4.43
C LYS A 55 9.33 -17.28 -3.48
N PRO A 56 9.57 -16.08 -3.99
CA PRO A 56 9.77 -14.89 -3.15
C PRO A 56 8.42 -14.30 -2.68
N HIS A 57 7.60 -15.10 -2.02
CA HIS A 57 6.20 -14.80 -1.72
C HIS A 57 5.99 -13.53 -0.91
N LEU A 58 6.92 -13.19 0.02
CA LEU A 58 6.85 -11.96 0.79
C LEU A 58 7.04 -10.71 -0.10
N TRP A 59 7.89 -10.82 -1.11
CA TRP A 59 8.08 -9.72 -2.07
C TRP A 59 6.87 -9.55 -3.01
N VAL A 60 6.14 -10.63 -3.31
CA VAL A 60 4.85 -10.54 -4.03
C VAL A 60 3.87 -9.68 -3.24
N ILE A 61 3.77 -9.87 -1.91
CA ILE A 61 2.89 -9.07 -1.05
C ILE A 61 3.31 -7.58 -1.09
N VAL A 62 4.60 -7.31 -0.90
CA VAL A 62 5.13 -5.93 -0.90
C VAL A 62 4.89 -5.23 -2.22
N THR A 63 5.22 -5.87 -3.35
CA THR A 63 5.04 -5.25 -4.69
C THR A 63 3.57 -5.12 -5.06
N SER A 64 2.70 -6.05 -4.64
CA SER A 64 1.25 -5.93 -4.76
C SER A 64 0.73 -4.69 -4.03
N TYR A 65 1.18 -4.45 -2.79
CA TYR A 65 0.82 -3.23 -2.05
C TYR A 65 1.28 -1.96 -2.77
N TYR A 66 2.52 -1.91 -3.26
CA TYR A 66 2.99 -0.72 -3.96
C TYR A 66 2.20 -0.43 -5.24
N SER A 67 1.73 -1.44 -5.96
CA SER A 67 0.83 -1.21 -7.10
C SER A 67 -0.46 -0.50 -6.70
N MET A 68 -1.05 -0.89 -5.56
CA MET A 68 -2.25 -0.26 -5.00
C MET A 68 -1.95 1.16 -4.48
N PHE A 69 -0.82 1.37 -3.82
CA PHE A 69 -0.39 2.66 -3.30
C PHE A 69 -0.17 3.68 -4.42
N TYR A 70 0.50 3.29 -5.51
CA TYR A 70 0.75 4.18 -6.63
C TYR A 70 -0.55 4.56 -7.36
N ILE A 71 -1.45 3.61 -7.64
CA ILE A 71 -2.72 3.96 -8.29
C ILE A 71 -3.60 4.83 -7.39
N ALA A 72 -3.56 4.63 -6.07
CA ALA A 72 -4.26 5.49 -5.11
C ALA A 72 -3.77 6.94 -5.19
N ASN A 73 -2.45 7.16 -5.23
CA ASN A 73 -1.88 8.49 -5.37
C ASN A 73 -2.13 9.11 -6.75
N ALA A 74 -2.21 8.31 -7.83
CA ALA A 74 -2.64 8.79 -9.14
C ALA A 74 -4.08 9.34 -9.10
N VAL A 75 -5.01 8.63 -8.44
CA VAL A 75 -6.39 9.07 -8.27
C VAL A 75 -6.46 10.32 -7.39
N LEU A 76 -5.72 10.40 -6.29
CA LEU A 76 -5.66 11.61 -5.46
C LEU A 76 -5.17 12.81 -6.27
N LEU A 77 -4.11 12.67 -7.08
CA LEU A 77 -3.65 13.73 -7.98
C LEU A 77 -4.67 14.11 -9.04
N HIS A 78 -5.40 13.14 -9.60
CA HIS A 78 -6.47 13.39 -10.57
C HIS A 78 -7.57 14.29 -9.98
N ILE A 79 -7.93 14.09 -8.72
CA ILE A 79 -8.91 14.92 -8.01
C ILE A 79 -8.31 16.15 -7.32
N GLY A 80 -7.03 16.45 -7.60
CA GLY A 80 -6.37 17.68 -7.17
C GLY A 80 -5.69 17.63 -5.80
N TYR A 81 -5.28 16.47 -5.32
CA TYR A 81 -4.57 16.31 -4.05
C TYR A 81 -3.26 15.54 -4.21
N LYS A 82 -2.17 16.07 -3.64
CA LYS A 82 -0.86 15.45 -3.63
C LYS A 82 -0.37 15.21 -2.21
N THR A 83 0.01 13.98 -1.91
CA THR A 83 0.68 13.62 -0.66
C THR A 83 2.16 14.04 -0.71
N GLN A 84 2.72 14.43 0.43
CA GLN A 84 4.14 14.75 0.58
C GLN A 84 4.91 13.56 1.17
N ASP A 85 6.24 13.63 1.21
CA ASP A 85 7.10 12.47 1.52
C ASP A 85 7.00 11.94 2.96
N LYS A 86 6.58 12.77 3.90
CA LYS A 86 6.44 12.35 5.29
C LYS A 86 5.13 11.60 5.52
N ILE A 87 5.19 10.48 6.24
CA ILE A 87 4.04 9.64 6.61
C ILE A 87 3.05 9.35 5.46
N THR A 88 3.56 9.29 4.22
CA THR A 88 2.77 9.24 2.97
C THR A 88 1.72 8.12 2.98
N HIS A 89 2.06 6.94 3.48
CA HIS A 89 1.14 5.80 3.53
C HIS A 89 -0.10 6.09 4.39
N LYS A 90 0.08 6.75 5.54
CA LYS A 90 -1.02 7.14 6.41
C LYS A 90 -1.86 8.27 5.82
N VAL A 91 -1.21 9.28 5.24
CA VAL A 91 -1.88 10.40 4.56
C VAL A 91 -2.72 9.90 3.39
N THR A 92 -2.16 9.02 2.54
CA THR A 92 -2.88 8.39 1.42
C THR A 92 -4.10 7.64 1.92
N ASN A 93 -3.96 6.82 2.97
CA ASN A 93 -5.06 6.03 3.52
C ASN A 93 -6.22 6.91 4.02
N ASP A 94 -5.93 7.92 4.85
CA ASP A 94 -6.95 8.82 5.36
C ASP A 94 -7.59 9.67 4.23
N ALA A 95 -6.81 10.10 3.24
CA ALA A 95 -7.33 10.82 2.07
C ALA A 95 -8.27 9.94 1.23
N LEU A 96 -7.95 8.67 1.01
CA LEU A 96 -8.83 7.72 0.33
C LEU A 96 -10.16 7.53 1.08
N ILE A 97 -10.12 7.42 2.42
CA ILE A 97 -11.35 7.31 3.23
C ILE A 97 -12.25 8.52 3.02
N VAL A 98 -11.67 9.71 3.04
CA VAL A 98 -12.45 10.97 2.95
C VAL A 98 -12.98 11.20 1.54
N LEU A 99 -12.19 10.94 0.51
CA LEU A 99 -12.47 11.39 -0.86
C LEU A 99 -13.01 10.31 -1.78
N ILE A 100 -12.67 9.04 -1.55
CA ILE A 100 -12.83 7.96 -2.53
C ILE A 100 -13.71 6.80 -2.03
N VAL A 101 -13.69 6.50 -0.73
CA VAL A 101 -14.41 5.31 -0.19
C VAL A 101 -15.88 5.27 -0.58
N GLY A 102 -16.56 6.40 -0.69
CA GLY A 102 -17.95 6.45 -1.16
C GLY A 102 -18.16 6.04 -2.63
N ARG A 103 -17.09 5.95 -3.42
CA ARG A 103 -17.09 5.58 -4.86
C ARG A 103 -16.53 4.18 -5.12
N LEU A 104 -16.02 3.50 -4.08
CA LEU A 104 -15.44 2.16 -4.16
C LEU A 104 -16.31 1.16 -3.41
N LYS A 105 -16.25 -0.10 -3.85
CA LYS A 105 -16.76 -1.20 -3.04
C LYS A 105 -15.95 -1.27 -1.74
N LYS A 106 -16.66 -1.43 -0.63
CA LYS A 106 -16.07 -1.45 0.72
C LYS A 106 -14.96 -2.49 0.86
N GLU A 107 -15.15 -3.67 0.30
CA GLU A 107 -14.23 -4.80 0.36
C GLU A 107 -12.88 -4.49 -0.31
N LEU A 108 -12.88 -3.63 -1.33
CA LEU A 108 -11.65 -3.20 -2.02
C LEU A 108 -10.78 -2.32 -1.11
N PHE A 109 -11.40 -1.41 -0.38
CA PHE A 109 -10.66 -0.56 0.55
C PHE A 109 -10.18 -1.36 1.78
N GLU A 110 -10.99 -2.24 2.33
CA GLU A 110 -10.58 -3.14 3.42
C GLU A 110 -9.41 -4.03 2.98
N SER A 111 -9.43 -4.50 1.73
CA SER A 111 -8.31 -5.25 1.14
C SER A 111 -7.04 -4.40 1.03
N TYR A 112 -7.18 -3.12 0.66
CA TYR A 112 -6.06 -2.19 0.61
C TYR A 112 -5.41 -2.00 1.99
N GLU A 113 -6.20 -1.70 3.03
CA GLU A 113 -5.68 -1.52 4.39
C GLU A 113 -4.98 -2.77 4.93
N MET A 114 -5.56 -3.95 4.68
CA MET A 114 -4.98 -5.21 5.14
C MET A 114 -3.64 -5.52 4.45
N ILE A 115 -3.56 -5.36 3.13
CA ILE A 115 -2.32 -5.62 2.38
C ILE A 115 -1.26 -4.56 2.72
N GLN A 116 -1.68 -3.30 2.93
CA GLN A 116 -0.79 -2.24 3.40
C GLN A 116 -0.13 -2.61 4.72
N GLN A 117 -0.91 -3.01 5.72
CA GLN A 117 -0.39 -3.39 7.03
C GLN A 117 0.62 -4.53 6.91
N GLU A 118 0.28 -5.58 6.18
CA GLU A 118 1.13 -6.75 5.99
C GLU A 118 2.44 -6.39 5.25
N ALA A 119 2.35 -5.60 4.18
CA ALA A 119 3.53 -5.18 3.41
C ALA A 119 4.48 -4.29 4.21
N LEU A 120 3.95 -3.34 5.00
CA LEU A 120 4.75 -2.46 5.84
C LEU A 120 5.41 -3.23 7.00
N GLU A 121 4.72 -4.20 7.59
CA GLU A 121 5.30 -5.09 8.60
C GLU A 121 6.47 -5.91 8.03
N ILE A 122 6.31 -6.50 6.84
CA ILE A 122 7.37 -7.22 6.14
C ILE A 122 8.58 -6.31 5.88
N ALA A 123 8.34 -5.09 5.38
CA ALA A 123 9.40 -4.13 5.07
C ALA A 123 10.15 -3.68 6.33
N ASN A 124 9.46 -3.36 7.41
CA ASN A 124 10.04 -2.94 8.68
C ASN A 124 10.87 -4.07 9.32
N THR A 125 10.33 -5.27 9.40
CA THR A 125 11.06 -6.42 9.97
C THR A 125 12.34 -6.73 9.19
N ARG A 126 12.33 -6.55 7.86
CA ARG A 126 13.56 -6.74 7.06
C ARG A 126 14.57 -5.64 7.27
N ALA A 127 14.15 -4.40 7.45
CA ALA A 127 15.05 -3.30 7.79
C ALA A 127 15.69 -3.50 9.16
N GLU A 128 14.92 -3.91 10.17
CA GLU A 128 15.41 -4.25 11.51
C GLU A 128 16.44 -5.40 11.45
N ASN A 129 16.14 -6.48 10.74
CA ASN A 129 17.08 -7.61 10.59
C ASN A 129 18.39 -7.21 9.88
N LEU A 130 18.34 -6.26 8.93
CA LEU A 130 19.55 -5.73 8.30
C LEU A 130 20.39 -4.91 9.29
N VAL A 131 19.77 -4.07 10.11
CA VAL A 131 20.44 -3.28 11.14
C VAL A 131 21.02 -4.20 12.22
N GLU A 132 20.27 -5.18 12.68
CA GLU A 132 20.73 -6.17 13.67
C GLU A 132 21.90 -7.04 13.17
N SER A 133 21.92 -7.40 11.89
CA SER A 133 23.03 -8.15 11.29
C SER A 133 24.34 -7.35 11.26
N TYR A 134 24.27 -6.03 11.28
CA TYR A 134 25.42 -5.14 11.43
C TYR A 134 25.87 -4.98 12.90
N SER A 135 24.99 -5.21 13.88
CA SER A 135 25.30 -5.02 15.31
C SER A 135 25.80 -6.26 16.05
N LEU A 136 26.12 -7.36 15.35
CA LEU A 136 26.73 -8.60 15.90
C LEU A 136 26.03 -9.28 17.11
N GLU A 137 24.88 -8.77 17.54
CA GLU A 137 24.05 -9.40 18.56
C GLU A 137 22.75 -9.96 17.90
N LEU A 138 22.85 -11.18 17.40
CA LEU A 138 21.72 -11.99 16.98
C LEU A 138 20.85 -12.35 18.18
N ASP A 139 19.93 -11.48 18.57
CA ASP A 139 18.90 -11.85 19.54
C ASP A 139 17.96 -12.89 18.88
N LYS A 140 17.83 -14.05 19.51
CA LYS A 140 17.07 -15.22 19.03
C LYS A 140 15.58 -14.97 18.86
N ARG A 141 15.08 -13.77 19.20
CA ARG A 141 13.65 -13.39 19.14
C ARG A 141 13.13 -13.15 17.72
N SER A 142 13.96 -12.69 16.77
CA SER A 142 13.54 -12.40 15.40
C SER A 142 13.19 -13.66 14.57
N ARG A 143 13.67 -14.83 14.98
CA ARG A 143 13.40 -16.10 14.28
C ARG A 143 11.96 -16.61 14.44
N PHE A 144 11.22 -16.20 15.47
CA PHE A 144 9.88 -16.75 15.76
C PHE A 144 8.76 -16.16 14.90
N GLN A 145 8.86 -14.93 14.41
CA GLN A 145 7.84 -14.30 13.58
C GLN A 145 7.91 -14.72 12.09
N TYR A 146 9.03 -15.27 11.64
CA TYR A 146 9.22 -15.70 10.24
C TYR A 146 8.87 -17.16 9.96
N ASN A 147 8.50 -17.95 10.96
CA ASN A 147 8.15 -19.37 10.80
C ASN A 147 6.71 -19.62 10.33
N MET A 148 6.14 -18.75 9.50
CA MET A 148 4.95 -19.16 8.73
C MET A 148 5.37 -20.26 7.76
N LEU A 149 4.57 -21.33 7.72
CA LEU A 149 4.73 -22.39 6.73
C LEU A 149 4.77 -21.78 5.33
N GLU A 150 5.63 -22.28 4.46
CA GLU A 150 5.80 -21.77 3.09
C GLU A 150 4.47 -21.76 2.31
N SER A 151 3.60 -22.74 2.54
CA SER A 151 2.25 -22.80 2.00
C SER A 151 1.37 -21.61 2.43
N THR A 152 1.54 -21.13 3.66
CA THR A 152 0.80 -19.96 4.17
C THR A 152 1.29 -18.67 3.48
N LYS A 153 2.60 -18.52 3.29
CA LYS A 153 3.18 -17.38 2.55
C LYS A 153 2.70 -17.34 1.10
N GLU A 154 2.69 -18.49 0.43
CA GLU A 154 2.19 -18.61 -0.94
C GLU A 154 0.72 -18.22 -1.04
N GLN A 155 -0.14 -18.71 -0.14
CA GLN A 155 -1.57 -18.38 -0.14
C GLN A 155 -1.81 -16.87 0.09
N LYS A 156 -1.07 -16.26 1.00
CA LYS A 156 -1.13 -14.82 1.25
C LYS A 156 -0.67 -14.03 0.02
N ALA A 157 0.42 -14.43 -0.62
CA ALA A 157 0.93 -13.80 -1.85
C ALA A 157 -0.10 -13.86 -2.98
N LYS A 158 -0.71 -15.02 -3.23
CA LYS A 158 -1.79 -15.19 -4.22
C LYS A 158 -2.97 -14.27 -3.93
N THR A 159 -3.39 -14.20 -2.67
CA THR A 159 -4.51 -13.38 -2.24
C THR A 159 -4.20 -11.89 -2.41
N SER A 160 -3.00 -11.46 -2.02
CA SER A 160 -2.56 -10.06 -2.14
C SER A 160 -2.48 -9.63 -3.59
N LEU A 161 -1.90 -10.47 -4.46
CA LEU A 161 -1.80 -10.19 -5.89
C LEU A 161 -3.18 -10.08 -6.55
N LYS A 162 -4.10 -11.01 -6.25
CA LYS A 162 -5.48 -10.96 -6.77
C LYS A 162 -6.18 -9.66 -6.37
N ARG A 163 -6.15 -9.32 -5.09
CA ARG A 163 -6.77 -8.11 -4.54
C ARG A 163 -6.16 -6.83 -5.10
N ALA A 164 -4.83 -6.81 -5.28
CA ALA A 164 -4.14 -5.68 -5.89
C ALA A 164 -4.57 -5.49 -7.34
N THR A 165 -4.70 -6.57 -8.11
CA THR A 165 -5.20 -6.54 -9.50
C THR A 165 -6.60 -5.94 -9.56
N GLU A 166 -7.52 -6.40 -8.71
CA GLU A 166 -8.90 -5.89 -8.63
C GLU A 166 -8.93 -4.41 -8.22
N PHE A 167 -8.14 -4.04 -7.20
CA PHE A 167 -8.07 -2.66 -6.73
C PHE A 167 -7.54 -1.71 -7.80
N VAL A 168 -6.42 -2.04 -8.44
CA VAL A 168 -5.83 -1.24 -9.52
C VAL A 168 -6.82 -1.07 -10.68
N PHE A 169 -7.53 -2.13 -11.05
CA PHE A 169 -8.55 -2.08 -12.10
C PHE A 169 -9.70 -1.11 -11.74
N GLU A 170 -10.24 -1.20 -10.54
CA GLU A 170 -11.34 -0.32 -10.10
C GLU A 170 -10.89 1.14 -9.93
N MET A 171 -9.69 1.36 -9.36
CA MET A 171 -9.15 2.72 -9.24
C MET A 171 -8.90 3.39 -10.59
N ARG A 172 -8.50 2.64 -11.63
CA ARG A 172 -8.33 3.17 -12.99
C ARG A 172 -9.62 3.72 -13.58
N LYS A 173 -10.78 3.20 -13.20
CA LYS A 173 -12.07 3.74 -13.66
C LYS A 173 -12.34 5.17 -13.15
N LEU A 174 -11.73 5.53 -12.02
CA LEU A 174 -11.85 6.86 -11.41
C LEU A 174 -10.93 7.91 -12.06
N LEU A 175 -10.04 7.50 -12.97
CA LEU A 175 -9.15 8.39 -13.74
C LEU A 175 -9.75 8.83 -15.08
N LYS A 176 -10.95 8.35 -15.42
CA LYS A 176 -11.71 8.74 -16.61
C LYS A 176 -12.60 9.94 -16.28
#